data_85ec7bd1f98d4cbf45b0a16660c3ec68
#
_entry.id   85ec7bd1f98d4cbf45b0a16660c3ec68
#
_cell.length_a   1.000
_cell.length_b   1.000
_cell.length_c   1.000
_cell.angle_alpha   90.00
_cell.angle_beta   90.00
_cell.angle_gamma   90.00
#
_symmetry.space_group_name_H-M   'P 1'
#
loop_
_entity.id
_entity.type
_entity.pdbx_description
1 polymer ?
#
loop_
_entity_poly.entity_id
_entity_poly.type
_entity_poly.pdbx_seq_one_letter_code
_entity_poly.pdbx_strand_id
1 'polypeptide(L)'
;MTGDHRARSTANRTLEVIPPGAGAAAMSSGIVSVALHLVGFEVFSLVWLGIGAAIWLVLAVVFVSRLVDNRARWIDEADTPPALTGVAATTVLGTRVVLLDWDSVGYVALAIALVAWIVLIPAVIRHWTSPTVGVHFLLCVATQGLAVLGATLAATTTAHWIALPSAAAFVLGLGFYVSVLVRFSFNQLRVGAGDHWVFGGALAISTLAAGKLTAAAPVVGWSETLHLSFQRLSIVLMILVLGCYGVLFICELIWPRLEYDVRRWSTAFPMGMTSAASLTVAGTASTPWLKIVGEILVWPAVVLCVVLLIASVWRLWTVSSPTPTVGA
;
A
#
# COMPACT_ATOMS: atom_id res chain seq x y z
N MET A 1 19.33 11.13 -36.84
CA MET A 1 19.71 10.04 -35.94
C MET A 1 20.21 10.49 -34.54
N THR A 2 20.49 11.76 -34.30
CA THR A 2 21.01 12.29 -33.01
C THR A 2 19.94 12.55 -31.92
N GLY A 3 18.67 12.69 -32.30
CA GLY A 3 17.58 12.93 -31.34
C GLY A 3 17.18 11.70 -30.50
N ASP A 4 17.24 10.52 -31.10
CA ASP A 4 16.82 9.25 -30.44
C ASP A 4 17.82 8.80 -29.35
N HIS A 5 19.12 9.04 -29.55
CA HIS A 5 20.15 8.76 -28.56
C HIS A 5 20.07 9.67 -27.32
N ARG A 6 19.71 10.95 -27.48
CA ARG A 6 19.54 11.88 -26.34
C ARG A 6 18.29 11.56 -25.53
N ALA A 7 17.17 11.22 -26.20
CA ALA A 7 15.94 10.84 -25.53
C ALA A 7 16.11 9.54 -24.70
N ARG A 8 16.77 8.52 -25.26
CA ARG A 8 17.09 7.27 -24.55
C ARG A 8 18.04 7.50 -23.38
N SER A 9 19.04 8.35 -23.53
CA SER A 9 19.99 8.70 -22.44
C SER A 9 19.29 9.43 -21.29
N THR A 10 18.35 10.33 -21.58
CA THR A 10 17.59 11.06 -20.56
C THR A 10 16.57 10.14 -19.87
N ALA A 11 15.86 9.29 -20.62
CA ALA A 11 14.95 8.29 -20.06
C ALA A 11 15.69 7.31 -19.11
N ASN A 12 16.86 6.80 -19.50
CA ASN A 12 17.67 5.93 -18.66
C ASN A 12 18.12 6.62 -17.35
N ARG A 13 18.54 7.89 -17.43
CA ARG A 13 18.91 8.66 -16.23
C ARG A 13 17.73 8.86 -15.28
N THR A 14 16.55 9.13 -15.81
CA THR A 14 15.33 9.30 -15.00
C THR A 14 14.95 7.99 -14.29
N LEU A 15 15.05 6.85 -14.99
CA LEU A 15 14.78 5.53 -14.43
C LEU A 15 15.79 5.10 -13.36
N GLU A 16 17.04 5.57 -13.46
CA GLU A 16 18.08 5.31 -12.44
C GLU A 16 17.84 6.02 -11.11
N VAL A 17 17.10 7.13 -11.12
CA VAL A 17 16.86 7.97 -9.92
C VAL A 17 15.67 7.49 -9.09
N ILE A 18 14.79 6.61 -9.64
CA ILE A 18 13.58 6.17 -8.94
C ILE A 18 13.93 5.25 -7.77
N PRO A 19 13.64 5.63 -6.51
CA PRO A 19 13.93 4.79 -5.36
C PRO A 19 12.89 3.66 -5.22
N PRO A 20 13.23 2.52 -4.56
CA PRO A 20 12.29 1.42 -4.31
C PRO A 20 11.01 1.85 -3.59
N GLY A 21 11.12 2.84 -2.69
CA GLY A 21 9.98 3.40 -1.95
C GLY A 21 8.97 4.16 -2.81
N ALA A 22 9.26 4.43 -4.10
CA ALA A 22 8.29 5.04 -5.02
C ALA A 22 7.03 4.17 -5.23
N GLY A 23 7.11 2.87 -4.95
CA GLY A 23 5.93 1.98 -4.93
C GLY A 23 4.84 2.43 -3.96
N ALA A 24 5.17 3.23 -2.95
CA ALA A 24 4.19 3.84 -2.06
C ALA A 24 3.21 4.76 -2.82
N ALA A 25 3.62 5.40 -3.92
CA ALA A 25 2.73 6.21 -4.73
C ALA A 25 1.67 5.36 -5.46
N ALA A 26 2.06 4.23 -6.06
CA ALA A 26 1.12 3.29 -6.67
C ALA A 26 0.16 2.69 -5.64
N MET A 27 0.70 2.31 -4.47
CA MET A 27 -0.07 1.76 -3.35
C MET A 27 -1.09 2.76 -2.81
N SER A 28 -0.70 4.05 -2.64
CA SER A 28 -1.57 5.11 -2.16
C SER A 28 -2.65 5.48 -3.17
N SER A 29 -2.29 5.59 -4.46
CA SER A 29 -3.25 5.83 -5.54
C SER A 29 -4.28 4.69 -5.63
N GLY A 30 -3.82 3.45 -5.51
CA GLY A 30 -4.69 2.27 -5.53
C GLY A 30 -5.67 2.25 -4.37
N ILE A 31 -5.22 2.53 -3.14
CA ILE A 31 -6.14 2.50 -1.98
C ILE A 31 -7.12 3.68 -1.97
N VAL A 32 -6.71 4.84 -2.45
CA VAL A 32 -7.64 5.96 -2.67
C VAL A 32 -8.70 5.60 -3.70
N SER A 33 -8.33 4.89 -4.77
CA SER A 33 -9.29 4.34 -5.74
C SER A 33 -10.29 3.39 -5.07
N VAL A 34 -9.83 2.46 -4.23
CA VAL A 34 -10.71 1.54 -3.48
C VAL A 34 -11.65 2.33 -2.55
N ALA A 35 -11.13 3.28 -1.79
CA ALA A 35 -11.93 4.08 -0.86
C ALA A 35 -13.00 4.92 -1.60
N LEU A 36 -12.63 5.57 -2.70
CA LEU A 36 -13.57 6.34 -3.54
C LEU A 36 -14.66 5.47 -4.15
N HIS A 37 -14.34 4.24 -4.58
CA HIS A 37 -15.34 3.28 -5.03
C HIS A 37 -16.34 2.94 -3.93
N LEU A 38 -15.86 2.66 -2.72
CA LEU A 38 -16.70 2.29 -1.57
C LEU A 38 -17.64 3.44 -1.12
N VAL A 39 -17.30 4.69 -1.39
CA VAL A 39 -18.18 5.85 -1.14
C VAL A 39 -19.02 6.24 -2.36
N GLY A 40 -18.92 5.52 -3.49
CA GLY A 40 -19.74 5.72 -4.70
C GLY A 40 -19.20 6.76 -5.69
N PHE A 41 -18.00 7.29 -5.52
CA PHE A 41 -17.36 8.20 -6.47
C PHE A 41 -16.58 7.44 -7.56
N GLU A 42 -17.31 6.68 -8.40
CA GLU A 42 -16.73 5.72 -9.34
C GLU A 42 -15.79 6.38 -10.37
N VAL A 43 -16.16 7.52 -10.95
CA VAL A 43 -15.33 8.23 -11.94
C VAL A 43 -13.98 8.62 -11.34
N PHE A 44 -13.98 9.22 -10.16
CA PHE A 44 -12.73 9.58 -9.47
C PHE A 44 -11.93 8.33 -9.06
N SER A 45 -12.62 7.27 -8.66
CA SER A 45 -12.00 5.97 -8.36
C SER A 45 -11.24 5.44 -9.58
N LEU A 46 -11.85 5.44 -10.78
CA LEU A 46 -11.21 4.98 -12.01
C LEU A 46 -10.02 5.86 -12.42
N VAL A 47 -10.09 7.17 -12.22
CA VAL A 47 -8.95 8.07 -12.46
C VAL A 47 -7.77 7.69 -11.57
N TRP A 48 -8.00 7.50 -10.27
CA TRP A 48 -6.94 7.09 -9.34
C TRP A 48 -6.44 5.67 -9.59
N LEU A 49 -7.29 4.75 -10.05
CA LEU A 49 -6.87 3.44 -10.53
C LEU A 49 -5.90 3.56 -11.71
N GLY A 50 -6.24 4.39 -12.70
CA GLY A 50 -5.40 4.64 -13.88
C GLY A 50 -4.05 5.24 -13.50
N ILE A 51 -4.02 6.23 -12.60
CA ILE A 51 -2.78 6.83 -12.09
C ILE A 51 -1.93 5.77 -11.37
N GLY A 52 -2.54 5.01 -10.44
CA GLY A 52 -1.85 3.96 -9.71
C GLY A 52 -1.29 2.86 -10.60
N ALA A 53 -2.07 2.43 -11.60
CA ALA A 53 -1.65 1.43 -12.59
C ALA A 53 -0.50 1.94 -13.47
N ALA A 54 -0.55 3.19 -13.92
CA ALA A 54 0.53 3.80 -14.70
C ALA A 54 1.84 3.86 -13.91
N ILE A 55 1.78 4.31 -12.64
CA ILE A 55 2.95 4.34 -11.76
C ILE A 55 3.46 2.91 -11.53
N TRP A 56 2.58 1.95 -11.28
CA TRP A 56 2.95 0.54 -11.06
C TRP A 56 3.65 -0.05 -12.30
N LEU A 57 3.14 0.22 -13.51
CA LEU A 57 3.76 -0.25 -14.77
C LEU A 57 5.18 0.31 -14.94
N VAL A 58 5.37 1.61 -14.69
CA VAL A 58 6.71 2.22 -14.74
C VAL A 58 7.65 1.55 -13.75
N LEU A 59 7.20 1.33 -12.52
CA LEU A 59 8.01 0.67 -11.48
C LEU A 59 8.30 -0.79 -11.80
N ALA A 60 7.35 -1.52 -12.39
CA ALA A 60 7.55 -2.90 -12.84
C ALA A 60 8.62 -2.96 -13.94
N VAL A 61 8.59 -2.05 -14.91
CA VAL A 61 9.63 -1.95 -15.95
C VAL A 61 10.99 -1.65 -15.33
N VAL A 62 11.07 -0.70 -14.39
CA VAL A 62 12.32 -0.36 -13.68
C VAL A 62 12.85 -1.57 -12.91
N PHE A 63 11.98 -2.27 -12.19
CA PHE A 63 12.35 -3.44 -11.40
C PHE A 63 12.89 -4.57 -12.28
N VAL A 64 12.22 -4.86 -13.40
CA VAL A 64 12.66 -5.89 -14.36
C VAL A 64 13.96 -5.48 -15.06
N SER A 65 14.10 -4.21 -15.49
CA SER A 65 15.32 -3.74 -16.13
C SER A 65 16.52 -3.85 -15.19
N ARG A 66 16.35 -3.48 -13.91
CA ARG A 66 17.43 -3.62 -12.91
C ARG A 66 17.81 -5.10 -12.67
N LEU A 67 16.81 -5.99 -12.67
CA LEU A 67 17.07 -7.44 -12.53
C LEU A 67 17.93 -7.98 -13.68
N VAL A 68 17.69 -7.49 -14.91
CA VAL A 68 18.40 -7.95 -16.13
C VAL A 68 19.74 -7.26 -16.30
N ASP A 69 19.79 -5.92 -16.13
CA ASP A 69 20.93 -5.09 -16.49
C ASP A 69 21.91 -4.86 -15.33
N ASN A 70 21.41 -4.84 -14.08
CA ASN A 70 22.21 -4.55 -12.89
C ASN A 70 21.77 -5.36 -11.67
N ARG A 71 22.05 -6.65 -11.71
CA ARG A 71 21.61 -7.60 -10.68
C ARG A 71 22.15 -7.26 -9.28
N ALA A 72 23.35 -6.68 -9.17
CA ALA A 72 23.91 -6.30 -7.87
C ALA A 72 23.05 -5.22 -7.21
N ARG A 73 22.74 -4.16 -7.94
CA ARG A 73 21.86 -3.09 -7.46
C ARG A 73 20.45 -3.61 -7.15
N TRP A 74 19.94 -4.53 -7.97
CA TRP A 74 18.64 -5.14 -7.72
C TRP A 74 18.61 -5.89 -6.38
N ILE A 75 19.67 -6.65 -6.06
CA ILE A 75 19.80 -7.36 -4.77
C ILE A 75 19.83 -6.34 -3.62
N ASP A 76 20.66 -5.31 -3.71
CA ASP A 76 20.77 -4.27 -2.68
C ASP A 76 19.42 -3.58 -2.40
N GLU A 77 18.63 -3.33 -3.44
CA GLU A 77 17.29 -2.74 -3.32
C GLU A 77 16.24 -3.73 -2.80
N ALA A 78 16.27 -4.99 -3.27
CA ALA A 78 15.35 -6.06 -2.88
C ALA A 78 15.48 -6.46 -1.41
N ASP A 79 16.67 -6.30 -0.83
CA ASP A 79 16.96 -6.61 0.56
C ASP A 79 16.41 -5.56 1.54
N THR A 80 15.80 -4.48 1.03
CA THR A 80 15.28 -3.39 1.84
C THR A 80 13.74 -3.45 1.99
N PRO A 81 13.18 -3.09 3.16
CA PRO A 81 11.73 -3.09 3.37
C PRO A 81 10.93 -2.29 2.32
N PRO A 82 11.40 -1.14 1.78
CA PRO A 82 10.72 -0.41 0.72
C PRO A 82 10.42 -1.22 -0.55
N ALA A 83 11.17 -2.28 -0.87
CA ALA A 83 10.88 -3.16 -2.00
C ALA A 83 9.48 -3.83 -1.89
N LEU A 84 9.01 -4.07 -0.67
CA LEU A 84 7.70 -4.67 -0.40
C LEU A 84 6.52 -3.77 -0.79
N THR A 85 6.76 -2.47 -1.07
CA THR A 85 5.71 -1.58 -1.61
C THR A 85 5.21 -2.06 -2.97
N GLY A 86 6.04 -2.74 -3.76
CA GLY A 86 5.64 -3.36 -5.02
C GLY A 86 4.59 -4.46 -4.83
N VAL A 87 4.78 -5.31 -3.82
CA VAL A 87 3.80 -6.36 -3.46
C VAL A 87 2.49 -5.72 -3.00
N ALA A 88 2.57 -4.74 -2.09
CA ALA A 88 1.41 -4.04 -1.57
C ALA A 88 0.63 -3.29 -2.67
N ALA A 89 1.33 -2.59 -3.58
CA ALA A 89 0.71 -1.91 -4.71
C ALA A 89 -0.01 -2.90 -5.64
N THR A 90 0.63 -4.03 -5.97
CA THR A 90 0.05 -5.07 -6.82
C THR A 90 -1.24 -5.64 -6.21
N THR A 91 -1.25 -5.92 -4.90
CA THR A 91 -2.42 -6.47 -4.23
C THR A 91 -3.55 -5.45 -4.09
N VAL A 92 -3.25 -4.19 -3.81
CA VAL A 92 -4.26 -3.12 -3.70
C VAL A 92 -4.90 -2.82 -5.06
N LEU A 93 -4.09 -2.66 -6.12
CA LEU A 93 -4.60 -2.48 -7.48
C LEU A 93 -5.38 -3.71 -7.94
N GLY A 94 -4.88 -4.91 -7.68
CA GLY A 94 -5.59 -6.17 -7.96
C GLY A 94 -6.94 -6.24 -7.25
N THR A 95 -7.02 -5.83 -5.98
CA THR A 95 -8.30 -5.78 -5.25
C THR A 95 -9.29 -4.83 -5.93
N ARG A 96 -8.84 -3.64 -6.38
CA ARG A 96 -9.73 -2.69 -7.07
C ARG A 96 -10.21 -3.22 -8.42
N VAL A 97 -9.35 -3.93 -9.14
CA VAL A 97 -9.68 -4.54 -10.44
C VAL A 97 -10.69 -5.68 -10.29
N VAL A 98 -10.59 -6.48 -9.22
CA VAL A 98 -11.62 -7.50 -8.88
C VAL A 98 -12.97 -6.84 -8.60
N LEU A 99 -13.00 -5.66 -7.97
CA LEU A 99 -14.24 -4.89 -7.77
C LEU A 99 -14.81 -4.27 -9.07
N LEU A 100 -14.14 -4.46 -10.22
CA LEU A 100 -14.63 -4.16 -11.56
C LEU A 100 -15.04 -5.43 -12.32
N ASP A 101 -15.19 -6.56 -11.62
CA ASP A 101 -15.49 -7.89 -12.18
C ASP A 101 -14.40 -8.40 -13.16
N TRP A 102 -13.16 -7.90 -13.03
CA TRP A 102 -12.02 -8.38 -13.83
C TRP A 102 -11.21 -9.42 -13.06
N ASP A 103 -11.87 -10.49 -12.65
CA ASP A 103 -11.30 -11.53 -11.79
C ASP A 103 -10.03 -12.15 -12.34
N SER A 104 -9.94 -12.37 -13.68
CA SER A 104 -8.74 -12.91 -14.32
C SER A 104 -7.51 -12.04 -14.06
N VAL A 105 -7.65 -10.71 -14.11
CA VAL A 105 -6.58 -9.77 -13.78
C VAL A 105 -6.24 -9.81 -12.29
N GLY A 106 -7.27 -9.98 -11.44
CA GLY A 106 -7.10 -10.18 -10.00
C GLY A 106 -6.26 -11.43 -9.67
N TYR A 107 -6.50 -12.55 -10.34
CA TYR A 107 -5.68 -13.77 -10.19
C TYR A 107 -4.24 -13.56 -10.63
N VAL A 108 -4.02 -12.89 -11.75
CA VAL A 108 -2.67 -12.55 -12.22
C VAL A 108 -1.96 -11.66 -11.21
N ALA A 109 -2.64 -10.63 -10.69
CA ALA A 109 -2.10 -9.76 -9.66
C ALA A 109 -1.74 -10.53 -8.38
N LEU A 110 -2.61 -11.47 -7.93
CA LEU A 110 -2.34 -12.31 -6.78
C LEU A 110 -1.11 -13.19 -7.01
N ALA A 111 -0.99 -13.81 -8.18
CA ALA A 111 0.16 -14.64 -8.53
C ALA A 111 1.48 -13.85 -8.57
N ILE A 112 1.48 -12.67 -9.22
CA ILE A 112 2.65 -11.77 -9.26
C ILE A 112 3.04 -11.33 -7.83
N ALA A 113 2.07 -10.89 -7.04
CA ALA A 113 2.30 -10.45 -5.68
C ALA A 113 2.84 -11.59 -4.79
N LEU A 114 2.30 -12.80 -4.93
CA LEU A 114 2.74 -13.97 -4.17
C LEU A 114 4.19 -14.36 -4.52
N VAL A 115 4.54 -14.39 -5.80
CA VAL A 115 5.91 -14.69 -6.25
C VAL A 115 6.88 -13.64 -5.72
N ALA A 116 6.55 -12.35 -5.87
CA ALA A 116 7.37 -11.27 -5.33
C ALA A 116 7.50 -11.35 -3.80
N TRP A 117 6.41 -11.67 -3.09
CA TRP A 117 6.41 -11.84 -1.64
C TRP A 117 7.33 -12.99 -1.18
N ILE A 118 7.26 -14.16 -1.86
CA ILE A 118 8.11 -15.32 -1.55
C ILE A 118 9.60 -14.98 -1.73
N VAL A 119 9.94 -14.15 -2.71
CA VAL A 119 11.33 -13.74 -2.98
C VAL A 119 11.79 -12.66 -2.00
N LEU A 120 10.98 -11.62 -1.77
CA LEU A 120 11.40 -10.42 -1.04
C LEU A 120 11.34 -10.59 0.48
N ILE A 121 10.35 -11.31 1.03
CA ILE A 121 10.22 -11.44 2.51
C ILE A 121 11.46 -12.07 3.15
N PRO A 122 11.99 -13.22 2.66
CA PRO A 122 13.20 -13.80 3.24
C PRO A 122 14.42 -12.86 3.12
N ALA A 123 14.55 -12.13 2.01
CA ALA A 123 15.62 -11.18 1.78
C ALA A 123 15.58 -10.04 2.82
N VAL A 124 14.42 -9.41 2.98
CA VAL A 124 14.21 -8.32 3.97
C VAL A 124 14.41 -8.82 5.41
N ILE A 125 13.94 -10.03 5.76
CA ILE A 125 14.10 -10.58 7.13
C ILE A 125 15.57 -10.85 7.45
N ARG A 126 16.37 -11.31 6.48
CA ARG A 126 17.81 -11.56 6.68
C ARG A 126 18.59 -10.28 6.99
N HIS A 127 18.16 -9.15 6.46
CA HIS A 127 18.81 -7.84 6.65
C HIS A 127 18.06 -6.95 7.67
N TRP A 128 17.30 -7.58 8.55
CA TRP A 128 16.53 -6.88 9.57
C TRP A 128 17.42 -6.13 10.57
N THR A 129 17.20 -4.84 10.66
CA THR A 129 17.90 -3.98 11.62
C THR A 129 17.03 -3.66 12.85
N SER A 130 17.66 -3.43 14.00
CA SER A 130 16.98 -3.00 15.23
C SER A 130 17.67 -1.75 15.77
N PRO A 131 16.91 -0.73 16.24
CA PRO A 131 15.45 -0.67 16.34
C PRO A 131 14.78 -0.55 14.98
N THR A 132 13.51 -1.02 14.88
CA THR A 132 12.73 -0.92 13.64
C THR A 132 12.16 0.49 13.47
N VAL A 133 11.99 0.90 12.21
CA VAL A 133 11.38 2.16 11.82
C VAL A 133 10.10 1.89 10.99
N GLY A 134 9.38 2.94 10.59
CA GLY A 134 8.09 2.82 9.92
C GLY A 134 8.06 1.89 8.70
N VAL A 135 9.09 1.94 7.85
CA VAL A 135 9.17 1.08 6.65
C VAL A 135 9.19 -0.42 6.94
N HIS A 136 9.62 -0.86 8.13
CA HIS A 136 9.61 -2.29 8.48
C HIS A 136 8.18 -2.86 8.59
N PHE A 137 7.18 -2.03 8.87
CA PHE A 137 5.78 -2.47 8.86
C PHE A 137 5.30 -2.89 7.46
N LEU A 138 6.06 -2.62 6.39
CA LEU A 138 5.77 -3.14 5.06
C LEU A 138 5.81 -4.67 4.99
N LEU A 139 6.51 -5.35 5.90
CA LEU A 139 6.40 -6.81 6.07
C LEU A 139 4.96 -7.24 6.36
N CYS A 140 4.31 -6.55 7.29
CA CYS A 140 2.90 -6.76 7.57
C CYS A 140 2.03 -6.34 6.38
N VAL A 141 2.24 -5.13 5.83
CA VAL A 141 1.41 -4.56 4.76
C VAL A 141 1.39 -5.45 3.53
N ALA A 142 2.55 -5.93 3.06
CA ALA A 142 2.65 -6.81 1.90
C ALA A 142 1.93 -8.15 2.13
N THR A 143 2.08 -8.72 3.33
CA THR A 143 1.44 -9.98 3.69
C THR A 143 -0.08 -9.84 3.85
N GLN A 144 -0.54 -8.75 4.46
CA GLN A 144 -1.97 -8.44 4.58
C GLN A 144 -2.60 -8.10 3.23
N GLY A 145 -1.82 -7.52 2.30
CA GLY A 145 -2.28 -7.29 0.93
C GLY A 145 -2.67 -8.60 0.23
N LEU A 146 -1.89 -9.66 0.38
CA LEU A 146 -2.24 -11.00 -0.12
C LEU A 146 -3.55 -11.51 0.51
N ALA A 147 -3.72 -11.31 1.83
CA ALA A 147 -4.95 -11.70 2.53
C ALA A 147 -6.17 -10.92 2.00
N VAL A 148 -6.05 -9.60 1.77
CA VAL A 148 -7.12 -8.75 1.24
C VAL A 148 -7.53 -9.17 -0.16
N LEU A 149 -6.57 -9.30 -1.09
CA LEU A 149 -6.86 -9.67 -2.48
C LEU A 149 -7.40 -11.10 -2.56
N GLY A 150 -6.77 -12.05 -1.86
CA GLY A 150 -7.21 -13.44 -1.86
C GLY A 150 -8.60 -13.62 -1.24
N ALA A 151 -8.91 -12.95 -0.11
CA ALA A 151 -10.24 -12.98 0.48
C ALA A 151 -11.29 -12.32 -0.41
N THR A 152 -10.92 -11.25 -1.15
CA THR A 152 -11.82 -10.62 -2.12
C THR A 152 -12.15 -11.59 -3.25
N LEU A 153 -11.15 -12.23 -3.87
CA LEU A 153 -11.35 -13.23 -4.91
C LEU A 153 -12.18 -14.42 -4.41
N ALA A 154 -11.92 -14.91 -3.19
CA ALA A 154 -12.68 -16.01 -2.62
C ALA A 154 -14.16 -15.66 -2.39
N ALA A 155 -14.47 -14.39 -2.15
CA ALA A 155 -15.84 -13.91 -1.94
C ALA A 155 -16.59 -13.64 -3.25
N THR A 156 -15.88 -13.24 -4.33
CA THR A 156 -16.51 -12.84 -5.60
C THR A 156 -16.50 -13.94 -6.66
N THR A 157 -15.70 -14.98 -6.48
CA THR A 157 -15.54 -16.07 -7.47
C THR A 157 -15.85 -17.44 -6.88
N THR A 158 -15.75 -18.48 -7.69
CA THR A 158 -15.90 -19.88 -7.27
C THR A 158 -14.64 -20.47 -6.63
N ALA A 159 -13.53 -19.70 -6.57
CA ALA A 159 -12.26 -20.19 -6.03
C ALA A 159 -12.20 -20.11 -4.50
N HIS A 160 -13.17 -20.71 -3.84
CA HIS A 160 -13.34 -20.67 -2.38
C HIS A 160 -12.12 -21.19 -1.60
N TRP A 161 -11.31 -22.06 -2.22
CA TRP A 161 -10.09 -22.59 -1.63
C TRP A 161 -9.05 -21.50 -1.27
N ILE A 162 -9.09 -20.33 -1.94
CA ILE A 162 -8.17 -19.21 -1.68
C ILE A 162 -8.44 -18.58 -0.29
N ALA A 163 -9.62 -18.74 0.27
CA ALA A 163 -9.96 -18.17 1.58
C ALA A 163 -9.03 -18.68 2.70
N LEU A 164 -8.67 -19.96 2.70
CA LEU A 164 -7.81 -20.54 3.73
C LEU A 164 -6.38 -20.00 3.70
N PRO A 165 -5.66 -19.99 2.56
CA PRO A 165 -4.36 -19.31 2.48
C PRO A 165 -4.44 -17.81 2.76
N SER A 166 -5.56 -17.14 2.45
CA SER A 166 -5.75 -15.73 2.81
C SER A 166 -5.87 -15.53 4.32
N ALA A 167 -6.58 -16.41 5.03
CA ALA A 167 -6.64 -16.39 6.49
C ALA A 167 -5.26 -16.70 7.11
N ALA A 168 -4.49 -17.62 6.53
CA ALA A 168 -3.12 -17.89 6.97
C ALA A 168 -2.20 -16.68 6.77
N ALA A 169 -2.28 -16.00 5.62
CA ALA A 169 -1.56 -14.77 5.35
C ALA A 169 -1.97 -13.65 6.33
N PHE A 170 -3.26 -13.55 6.67
CA PHE A 170 -3.75 -12.61 7.69
C PHE A 170 -3.09 -12.83 9.05
N VAL A 171 -3.08 -14.07 9.55
CA VAL A 171 -2.46 -14.42 10.83
C VAL A 171 -0.95 -14.15 10.81
N LEU A 172 -0.27 -14.53 9.72
CA LEU A 172 1.16 -14.26 9.53
C LEU A 172 1.46 -12.75 9.50
N GLY A 173 0.62 -11.97 8.81
CA GLY A 173 0.74 -10.51 8.76
C GLY A 173 0.59 -9.85 10.13
N LEU A 174 -0.34 -10.32 10.98
CA LEU A 174 -0.44 -9.89 12.37
C LEU A 174 0.82 -10.27 13.17
N GLY A 175 1.39 -11.45 12.94
CA GLY A 175 2.66 -11.87 13.55
C GLY A 175 3.81 -10.92 13.16
N PHE A 176 3.91 -10.53 11.90
CA PHE A 176 4.88 -9.52 11.46
C PHE A 176 4.62 -8.15 12.09
N TYR A 177 3.36 -7.72 12.18
CA TYR A 177 3.01 -6.47 12.84
C TYR A 177 3.53 -6.42 14.27
N VAL A 178 3.23 -7.43 15.08
CA VAL A 178 3.68 -7.53 16.49
C VAL A 178 5.21 -7.60 16.55
N SER A 179 5.84 -8.38 15.68
CA SER A 179 7.30 -8.54 15.65
C SER A 179 8.04 -7.23 15.36
N VAL A 180 7.49 -6.39 14.49
CA VAL A 180 8.02 -5.05 14.20
C VAL A 180 7.72 -4.09 15.34
N LEU A 181 6.49 -4.11 15.88
CA LEU A 181 6.02 -3.20 16.92
C LEU A 181 6.86 -3.30 18.21
N VAL A 182 7.19 -4.52 18.64
CA VAL A 182 7.99 -4.75 19.85
C VAL A 182 9.39 -4.12 19.76
N ARG A 183 9.90 -3.89 18.56
CA ARG A 183 11.22 -3.29 18.29
C ARG A 183 11.14 -1.87 17.74
N PHE A 184 9.92 -1.32 17.64
CA PHE A 184 9.69 -0.04 17.00
C PHE A 184 10.22 1.13 17.83
N SER A 185 10.98 2.02 17.18
CA SER A 185 11.44 3.26 17.77
C SER A 185 10.34 4.32 17.74
N PHE A 186 9.63 4.54 18.84
CA PHE A 186 8.58 5.57 18.93
C PHE A 186 9.11 7.00 18.73
N ASN A 187 10.42 7.23 18.81
CA ASN A 187 11.00 8.52 18.42
C ASN A 187 10.72 8.88 16.95
N GLN A 188 10.41 7.88 16.09
CA GLN A 188 10.00 8.10 14.70
C GLN A 188 8.73 8.95 14.57
N LEU A 189 7.86 8.95 15.57
CA LEU A 189 6.68 9.84 15.61
C LEU A 189 7.09 11.31 15.58
N ARG A 190 8.27 11.64 16.14
CA ARG A 190 8.81 13.00 16.17
C ARG A 190 9.72 13.31 14.98
N VAL A 191 10.60 12.39 14.57
CA VAL A 191 11.66 12.66 13.58
C VAL A 191 11.44 11.98 12.23
N GLY A 192 10.46 11.08 12.09
CA GLY A 192 10.19 10.34 10.85
C GLY A 192 9.77 11.25 9.70
N ALA A 193 10.15 10.92 8.47
CA ALA A 193 9.90 11.72 7.26
C ALA A 193 8.57 11.36 6.54
N GLY A 194 7.64 10.70 7.23
CA GLY A 194 6.35 10.25 6.70
C GLY A 194 6.17 8.73 6.76
N ASP A 195 7.23 7.96 6.72
CA ASP A 195 7.21 6.51 6.78
C ASP A 195 6.72 5.94 8.12
N HIS A 196 6.81 6.68 9.22
CA HIS A 196 6.23 6.32 10.52
C HIS A 196 4.70 6.12 10.45
N TRP A 197 4.01 6.73 9.49
CA TRP A 197 2.58 6.50 9.27
C TRP A 197 2.25 5.05 8.87
N VAL A 198 3.21 4.30 8.31
CA VAL A 198 3.02 2.89 7.94
C VAL A 198 2.69 2.03 9.16
N PHE A 199 3.11 2.43 10.37
CA PHE A 199 2.68 1.82 11.64
C PHE A 199 1.14 1.71 11.75
N GLY A 200 0.44 2.83 11.55
CA GLY A 200 -1.03 2.84 11.54
C GLY A 200 -1.61 2.19 10.28
N GLY A 201 -0.94 2.35 9.12
CA GLY A 201 -1.35 1.76 7.86
C GLY A 201 -1.32 0.23 7.85
N ALA A 202 -0.34 -0.37 8.49
CA ALA A 202 -0.23 -1.82 8.66
C ALA A 202 -1.37 -2.39 9.52
N LEU A 203 -1.79 -1.63 10.54
CA LEU A 203 -2.95 -1.99 11.35
C LEU A 203 -4.26 -1.82 10.55
N ALA A 204 -4.36 -0.75 9.74
CA ALA A 204 -5.53 -0.48 8.91
C ALA A 204 -5.73 -1.55 7.82
N ILE A 205 -4.66 -2.00 7.13
CA ILE A 205 -4.79 -3.08 6.15
C ILE A 205 -5.08 -4.42 6.83
N SER A 206 -4.61 -4.65 8.06
CA SER A 206 -4.99 -5.82 8.84
C SER A 206 -6.49 -5.81 9.17
N THR A 207 -7.03 -4.64 9.50
CA THR A 207 -8.47 -4.44 9.71
C THR A 207 -9.27 -4.70 8.43
N LEU A 208 -8.79 -4.18 7.30
CA LEU A 208 -9.40 -4.43 5.99
C LEU A 208 -9.39 -5.93 5.65
N ALA A 209 -8.28 -6.63 5.90
CA ALA A 209 -8.18 -8.07 5.68
C ALA A 209 -9.16 -8.86 6.54
N ALA A 210 -9.30 -8.52 7.83
CA ALA A 210 -10.30 -9.13 8.71
C ALA A 210 -11.73 -8.89 8.20
N GLY A 211 -12.04 -7.66 7.74
CA GLY A 211 -13.34 -7.34 7.13
C GLY A 211 -13.60 -8.12 5.84
N LYS A 212 -12.60 -8.28 4.96
CA LYS A 212 -12.73 -9.09 3.74
C LYS A 212 -12.91 -10.58 4.03
N LEU A 213 -12.21 -11.11 5.04
CA LEU A 213 -12.40 -12.49 5.52
C LEU A 213 -13.79 -12.69 6.16
N THR A 214 -14.30 -11.67 6.86
CA THR A 214 -15.68 -11.67 7.38
C THR A 214 -16.68 -11.77 6.24
N ALA A 215 -16.50 -11.00 5.15
CA ALA A 215 -17.36 -11.06 3.98
C ALA A 215 -17.26 -12.40 3.24
N ALA A 216 -16.06 -12.98 3.15
CA ALA A 216 -15.84 -14.26 2.48
C ALA A 216 -16.40 -15.47 3.27
N ALA A 217 -16.38 -15.43 4.60
CA ALA A 217 -16.71 -16.56 5.46
C ALA A 217 -18.04 -17.26 5.12
N PRO A 218 -19.19 -16.57 4.97
CA PRO A 218 -20.46 -17.22 4.62
C PRO A 218 -20.45 -17.76 3.18
N VAL A 219 -19.77 -17.09 2.25
CA VAL A 219 -19.69 -17.48 0.84
C VAL A 219 -18.92 -18.79 0.67
N VAL A 220 -17.83 -18.96 1.41
CA VAL A 220 -16.97 -20.15 1.35
C VAL A 220 -17.43 -21.28 2.28
N GLY A 221 -18.55 -21.10 2.97
CA GLY A 221 -19.14 -22.12 3.84
C GLY A 221 -18.41 -22.31 5.18
N TRP A 222 -17.71 -21.29 5.68
CA TRP A 222 -17.10 -21.36 7.02
C TRP A 222 -18.14 -21.31 8.13
N SER A 223 -17.80 -21.86 9.30
CA SER A 223 -18.69 -21.87 10.46
C SER A 223 -19.05 -20.47 10.92
N GLU A 224 -20.26 -20.32 11.48
CA GLU A 224 -20.73 -19.06 12.07
C GLU A 224 -19.78 -18.56 13.16
N THR A 225 -19.19 -19.46 13.93
CA THR A 225 -18.19 -19.09 14.95
C THR A 225 -16.98 -18.40 14.35
N LEU A 226 -16.49 -18.89 13.21
CA LEU A 226 -15.34 -18.32 12.53
C LEU A 226 -15.70 -16.97 11.89
N HIS A 227 -16.87 -16.86 11.27
CA HIS A 227 -17.41 -15.61 10.76
C HIS A 227 -17.48 -14.54 11.85
N LEU A 228 -18.11 -14.83 12.98
CA LEU A 228 -18.22 -13.91 14.13
C LEU A 228 -16.85 -13.56 14.73
N SER A 229 -15.89 -14.48 14.68
CA SER A 229 -14.54 -14.23 15.17
C SER A 229 -13.81 -13.18 14.32
N PHE A 230 -13.85 -13.30 12.98
CA PHE A 230 -13.29 -12.29 12.07
C PHE A 230 -14.03 -10.95 12.20
N GLN A 231 -15.34 -10.97 12.33
CA GLN A 231 -16.16 -9.78 12.51
C GLN A 231 -15.76 -9.02 13.78
N ARG A 232 -15.71 -9.69 14.93
CA ARG A 232 -15.29 -9.09 16.21
C ARG A 232 -13.86 -8.55 16.14
N LEU A 233 -12.96 -9.34 15.55
CA LEU A 233 -11.57 -8.93 15.39
C LEU A 233 -11.43 -7.69 14.50
N SER A 234 -12.21 -7.59 13.42
CA SER A 234 -12.21 -6.40 12.54
C SER A 234 -12.65 -5.14 13.30
N ILE A 235 -13.64 -5.24 14.19
CA ILE A 235 -14.09 -4.12 15.03
C ILE A 235 -12.97 -3.72 16.03
N VAL A 236 -12.37 -4.68 16.73
CA VAL A 236 -11.30 -4.40 17.69
C VAL A 236 -10.12 -3.73 16.99
N LEU A 237 -9.68 -4.29 15.86
CA LEU A 237 -8.60 -3.70 15.07
C LEU A 237 -8.97 -2.30 14.58
N MET A 238 -10.23 -2.05 14.19
CA MET A 238 -10.68 -0.74 13.74
C MET A 238 -10.60 0.31 14.85
N ILE A 239 -10.98 -0.03 16.06
CA ILE A 239 -10.84 0.88 17.22
C ILE A 239 -9.37 1.24 17.43
N LEU A 240 -8.47 0.26 17.35
CA LEU A 240 -7.03 0.50 17.48
C LEU A 240 -6.49 1.37 16.33
N VAL A 241 -6.98 1.15 15.10
CA VAL A 241 -6.62 1.98 13.92
C VAL A 241 -7.01 3.43 14.13
N LEU A 242 -8.24 3.68 14.58
CA LEU A 242 -8.71 5.06 14.82
C LEU A 242 -7.90 5.74 15.93
N GLY A 243 -7.54 5.01 16.98
CA GLY A 243 -6.64 5.51 18.01
C GLY A 243 -5.26 5.87 17.46
N CYS A 244 -4.66 4.95 16.69
CA CYS A 244 -3.37 5.20 16.01
C CYS A 244 -3.44 6.38 15.05
N TYR A 245 -4.51 6.47 14.24
CA TYR A 245 -4.72 7.58 13.31
C TYR A 245 -4.77 8.93 14.05
N GLY A 246 -5.53 8.98 15.16
CA GLY A 246 -5.61 10.19 16.00
C GLY A 246 -4.24 10.60 16.54
N VAL A 247 -3.47 9.65 17.08
CA VAL A 247 -2.11 9.91 17.58
C VAL A 247 -1.18 10.41 16.46
N LEU A 248 -1.17 9.74 15.31
CA LEU A 248 -0.33 10.13 14.17
C LEU A 248 -0.72 11.51 13.64
N PHE A 249 -2.02 11.81 13.57
CA PHE A 249 -2.52 13.10 13.14
C PHE A 249 -2.12 14.22 14.11
N ILE A 250 -2.23 14.00 15.42
CA ILE A 250 -1.78 14.95 16.45
C ILE A 250 -0.27 15.17 16.34
N CYS A 251 0.51 14.11 16.16
CA CYS A 251 1.96 14.24 15.96
C CYS A 251 2.31 15.05 14.70
N GLU A 252 1.53 14.92 13.61
CA GLU A 252 1.75 15.71 12.40
C GLU A 252 1.41 17.19 12.60
N LEU A 253 0.42 17.52 13.45
CA LEU A 253 0.09 18.92 13.81
C LEU A 253 1.15 19.55 14.70
N ILE A 254 1.72 18.78 15.64
CA ILE A 254 2.75 19.29 16.58
C ILE A 254 4.10 19.43 15.89
N TRP A 255 4.44 18.49 15.00
CA TRP A 255 5.72 18.47 14.26
C TRP A 255 5.44 18.44 12.74
N PRO A 256 4.97 19.55 12.14
CA PRO A 256 4.61 19.58 10.73
C PRO A 256 5.82 19.39 9.84
N ARG A 257 5.68 18.56 8.81
CA ARG A 257 6.72 18.21 7.85
C ARG A 257 6.31 18.74 6.48
N LEU A 258 6.64 20.00 6.21
CA LEU A 258 6.17 20.72 5.01
C LEU A 258 7.06 20.47 3.78
N GLU A 259 8.28 19.94 3.98
CA GLU A 259 9.17 19.63 2.88
C GLU A 259 8.73 18.36 2.14
N TYR A 260 8.82 18.41 0.80
CA TYR A 260 8.53 17.25 -0.02
C TYR A 260 9.62 16.19 0.12
N ASP A 261 9.20 15.00 0.53
CA ASP A 261 9.98 13.76 0.52
C ASP A 261 9.13 12.64 -0.11
N VAL A 262 9.74 11.78 -0.93
CA VAL A 262 9.01 10.64 -1.53
C VAL A 262 8.39 9.72 -0.49
N ARG A 263 8.96 9.66 0.71
CA ARG A 263 8.41 8.91 1.86
C ARG A 263 7.06 9.43 2.33
N ARG A 264 6.66 10.65 1.97
CA ARG A 264 5.32 11.21 2.29
C ARG A 264 4.19 10.44 1.60
N TRP A 265 4.46 9.73 0.51
CA TRP A 265 3.50 8.79 -0.05
C TRP A 265 3.14 7.68 0.95
N SER A 266 4.05 7.31 1.83
CA SER A 266 3.79 6.41 2.96
C SER A 266 2.88 7.01 4.05
N THR A 267 2.59 8.32 4.02
CA THR A 267 1.55 8.97 4.85
C THR A 267 0.17 8.86 4.18
N ALA A 268 0.11 9.06 2.85
CA ALA A 268 -1.15 9.03 2.11
C ALA A 268 -1.80 7.62 2.12
N PHE A 269 -0.99 6.56 2.03
CA PHE A 269 -1.48 5.18 2.07
C PHE A 269 -2.26 4.86 3.36
N PRO A 270 -1.75 5.08 4.59
CA PRO A 270 -2.48 4.86 5.82
C PRO A 270 -3.80 5.64 5.93
N MET A 271 -3.82 6.88 5.43
CA MET A 271 -5.04 7.69 5.43
C MET A 271 -6.14 7.05 4.57
N GLY A 272 -5.81 6.70 3.32
CA GLY A 272 -6.74 6.02 2.42
C GLY A 272 -7.13 4.62 2.93
N MET A 273 -6.17 3.90 3.51
CA MET A 273 -6.41 2.55 4.06
C MET A 273 -7.35 2.58 5.26
N THR A 274 -7.23 3.58 6.15
CA THR A 274 -8.14 3.76 7.28
C THR A 274 -9.58 4.02 6.80
N SER A 275 -9.75 4.84 5.76
CA SER A 275 -11.06 5.06 5.14
C SER A 275 -11.64 3.75 4.57
N ALA A 276 -10.89 3.03 3.73
CA ALA A 276 -11.32 1.78 3.12
C ALA A 276 -11.66 0.70 4.16
N ALA A 277 -10.85 0.58 5.23
CA ALA A 277 -11.10 -0.33 6.33
C ALA A 277 -12.39 0.04 7.09
N SER A 278 -12.59 1.34 7.41
CA SER A 278 -13.81 1.82 8.07
C SER A 278 -15.06 1.48 7.28
N LEU A 279 -15.06 1.75 5.97
CA LEU A 279 -16.18 1.46 5.07
C LEU A 279 -16.46 -0.05 4.97
N THR A 280 -15.40 -0.86 4.89
CA THR A 280 -15.54 -2.32 4.81
C THR A 280 -16.11 -2.89 6.11
N VAL A 281 -15.59 -2.48 7.27
CA VAL A 281 -16.09 -2.93 8.58
C VAL A 281 -17.51 -2.43 8.82
N ALA A 282 -17.86 -1.20 8.38
CA ALA A 282 -19.21 -0.70 8.45
C ALA A 282 -20.22 -1.64 7.77
N GLY A 283 -19.88 -2.15 6.59
CA GLY A 283 -20.73 -3.07 5.83
C GLY A 283 -20.77 -4.49 6.40
N THR A 284 -19.62 -5.02 6.85
CA THR A 284 -19.52 -6.42 7.29
C THR A 284 -19.90 -6.64 8.76
N ALA A 285 -19.82 -5.59 9.59
CA ALA A 285 -20.12 -5.68 11.03
C ALA A 285 -21.35 -4.86 11.45
N SER A 286 -22.14 -4.37 10.49
CA SER A 286 -23.36 -3.57 10.74
C SER A 286 -23.12 -2.41 11.71
N THR A 287 -22.03 -1.67 11.51
CA THR A 287 -21.62 -0.53 12.35
C THR A 287 -21.75 0.79 11.59
N PRO A 288 -22.96 1.39 11.50
CA PRO A 288 -23.25 2.53 10.61
C PRO A 288 -22.38 3.76 10.83
N TRP A 289 -21.95 4.01 12.07
CA TRP A 289 -21.10 5.16 12.39
C TRP A 289 -19.72 5.09 11.71
N LEU A 290 -19.19 3.89 11.46
CA LEU A 290 -17.93 3.70 10.73
C LEU A 290 -18.06 4.11 9.27
N LYS A 291 -19.26 4.03 8.68
CA LYS A 291 -19.49 4.52 7.32
C LYS A 291 -19.22 6.01 7.23
N ILE A 292 -19.78 6.81 8.17
CA ILE A 292 -19.55 8.25 8.25
C ILE A 292 -18.06 8.57 8.43
N VAL A 293 -17.39 7.84 9.32
CA VAL A 293 -15.94 7.99 9.52
C VAL A 293 -15.17 7.74 8.24
N GLY A 294 -15.45 6.64 7.52
CA GLY A 294 -14.80 6.32 6.26
C GLY A 294 -15.06 7.36 5.16
N GLU A 295 -16.32 7.84 5.03
CA GLU A 295 -16.70 8.89 4.09
C GLU A 295 -15.98 10.23 4.36
N ILE A 296 -15.70 10.56 5.62
CA ILE A 296 -14.93 11.75 5.99
C ILE A 296 -13.44 11.54 5.69
N LEU A 297 -12.88 10.40 6.09
CA LEU A 297 -11.45 10.15 6.01
C LEU A 297 -10.91 9.96 4.59
N VAL A 298 -11.78 9.68 3.60
CA VAL A 298 -11.35 9.59 2.20
C VAL A 298 -10.80 10.91 1.68
N TRP A 299 -11.36 12.04 2.10
CA TRP A 299 -11.02 13.35 1.55
C TRP A 299 -9.62 13.83 1.94
N PRO A 300 -9.16 13.76 3.20
CA PRO A 300 -7.77 14.05 3.54
C PRO A 300 -6.77 13.19 2.75
N ALA A 301 -7.10 11.91 2.51
CA ALA A 301 -6.26 11.02 1.72
C ALA A 301 -6.18 11.48 0.25
N VAL A 302 -7.32 11.82 -0.36
CA VAL A 302 -7.39 12.37 -1.73
C VAL A 302 -6.58 13.65 -1.85
N VAL A 303 -6.81 14.62 -0.94
CA VAL A 303 -6.09 15.91 -0.95
C VAL A 303 -4.58 15.69 -0.84
N LEU A 304 -4.14 14.84 0.09
CA LEU A 304 -2.72 14.56 0.25
C LEU A 304 -2.14 13.88 -0.99
N CYS A 305 -2.85 12.92 -1.60
CA CYS A 305 -2.41 12.27 -2.85
C CYS A 305 -2.27 13.28 -4.00
N VAL A 306 -3.24 14.21 -4.15
CA VAL A 306 -3.16 15.28 -5.18
C VAL A 306 -1.93 16.16 -4.95
N VAL A 307 -1.72 16.64 -3.71
CA VAL A 307 -0.57 17.48 -3.35
C VAL A 307 0.75 16.74 -3.65
N LEU A 308 0.86 15.48 -3.25
CA LEU A 308 2.05 14.68 -3.49
C LEU A 308 2.28 14.39 -4.98
N LEU A 309 1.22 14.16 -5.74
CA LEU A 309 1.33 13.96 -7.19
C LEU A 309 1.86 15.23 -7.88
N ILE A 310 1.30 16.39 -7.56
CA ILE A 310 1.76 17.68 -8.09
C ILE A 310 3.22 17.92 -7.72
N ALA A 311 3.58 17.73 -6.44
CA ALA A 311 4.94 17.91 -5.96
C ALA A 311 5.93 16.93 -6.62
N SER A 312 5.52 15.67 -6.85
CA SER A 312 6.33 14.66 -7.54
C SER A 312 6.59 15.06 -8.99
N VAL A 313 5.55 15.47 -9.72
CA VAL A 313 5.65 15.92 -11.12
C VAL A 313 6.54 17.16 -11.22
N TRP A 314 6.33 18.15 -10.34
CA TRP A 314 7.14 19.36 -10.33
C TRP A 314 8.61 19.08 -10.07
N ARG A 315 8.92 18.19 -9.13
CA ARG A 315 10.31 17.79 -8.84
C ARG A 315 10.96 17.07 -10.03
N LEU A 316 10.23 16.17 -10.70
CA LEU A 316 10.73 15.50 -11.91
C LEU A 316 11.04 16.53 -13.00
N TRP A 317 10.18 17.53 -13.17
CA TRP A 317 10.37 18.58 -14.16
C TRP A 317 11.59 19.46 -13.88
N THR A 318 11.81 19.86 -12.63
CA THR A 318 12.98 20.68 -12.22
C THR A 318 14.29 19.92 -12.35
N VAL A 319 14.31 18.62 -12.08
CA VAL A 319 15.52 17.78 -12.23
C VAL A 319 15.84 17.51 -13.71
N SER A 320 14.82 17.46 -14.58
CA SER A 320 14.99 17.22 -16.02
C SER A 320 15.33 18.48 -16.82
N SER A 321 15.16 19.67 -16.23
CA SER A 321 15.50 20.93 -16.91
C SER A 321 17.03 21.11 -16.94
N PRO A 322 17.65 21.35 -18.11
CA PRO A 322 19.08 21.61 -18.21
C PRO A 322 19.40 22.88 -17.40
N THR A 323 20.37 22.81 -16.50
CA THR A 323 20.96 24.00 -15.87
C THR A 323 21.42 24.93 -16.99
N PRO A 324 20.99 26.22 -17.01
CA PRO A 324 21.55 27.16 -17.95
C PRO A 324 23.06 27.23 -17.67
N THR A 325 23.87 26.85 -18.66
CA THR A 325 25.29 27.09 -18.64
C THR A 325 25.47 28.59 -18.54
N VAL A 326 25.85 29.11 -17.36
CA VAL A 326 26.32 30.46 -17.21
C VAL A 326 27.61 30.52 -18.05
N GLY A 327 27.47 31.11 -19.24
CA GLY A 327 28.60 31.35 -20.09
C GLY A 327 29.56 32.31 -19.41
N ALA A 328 30.80 31.86 -19.26
CA ALA A 328 31.94 32.69 -18.92
C ALA A 328 32.36 33.53 -20.14
#